data_48f26514b9e3036a4932a596f5cd7bc7
#
_entry.id   48f26514b9e3036a4932a596f5cd7bc7
#
_cell.length_a   1.000
_cell.length_b   1.000
_cell.length_c   1.000
_cell.angle_alpha   90.00
_cell.angle_beta   90.00
_cell.angle_gamma   90.00
#
_symmetry.space_group_name_H-M   'P 1'
#
loop_
_entity.id
_entity.type
_entity.pdbx_description
1 polymer ?
#
loop_
_entity_poly.entity_id
_entity_poly.type
_entity_poly.pdbx_seq_one_letter_code
_entity_poly.pdbx_strand_id
1 'polypeptide(L)'
;SYLNNILMKDTLSDCIIYKKSSYTPIWFMRQAGRYLPEFREIRKQNPDFIKLCLNPNLVNEITLQPLKRFDIDAAIIFSDILMIPFGLGQKVEFKKGIGPILGDINLDKITNIDPIDFVQKLLPIYKGIKKVKTNLKEKPLIGFVGAPWTLLLYMLNKGSPKNNFNF
;
A
#
# COMPACT_ATOMS: atom_id res chain seq x y z
N SER A 1 22.91 -30.71 -2.06
CA SER A 1 22.23 -30.43 -0.78
C SER A 1 22.95 -29.40 0.09
N TYR A 2 24.28 -29.33 0.09
CA TYR A 2 25.07 -28.34 0.86
C TYR A 2 24.99 -26.90 0.27
N LEU A 3 24.89 -26.76 -1.06
CA LEU A 3 24.76 -25.47 -1.74
C LEU A 3 23.41 -24.79 -1.49
N ASN A 4 22.34 -25.56 -1.22
CA ASN A 4 21.02 -25.01 -0.89
C ASN A 4 20.95 -24.39 0.51
N ASN A 5 21.77 -24.85 1.46
CA ASN A 5 21.79 -24.29 2.82
C ASN A 5 22.51 -22.95 2.94
N ILE A 6 23.37 -22.60 1.97
CA ILE A 6 24.12 -21.33 1.98
C ILE A 6 23.25 -20.16 1.49
N LEU A 7 22.14 -20.43 0.76
CA LEU A 7 21.27 -19.39 0.18
C LEU A 7 19.98 -19.15 0.95
N MET A 8 19.66 -19.99 1.94
CA MET A 8 18.45 -19.81 2.75
C MET A 8 18.72 -18.81 3.88
N LYS A 9 18.07 -17.64 3.81
CA LYS A 9 18.20 -16.57 4.79
C LYS A 9 17.18 -16.65 5.94
N ASP A 10 16.48 -17.77 6.06
CA ASP A 10 15.41 -17.97 7.05
C ASP A 10 14.38 -16.84 7.06
N THR A 11 13.95 -16.43 5.88
CA THR A 11 12.96 -15.38 5.71
C THR A 11 11.56 -15.94 5.47
N LEU A 12 10.54 -15.09 5.58
CA LEU A 12 9.17 -15.46 5.17
C LEU A 12 9.14 -15.94 3.71
N SER A 13 9.96 -15.33 2.83
CA SER A 13 10.06 -15.74 1.43
C SER A 13 10.60 -17.17 1.30
N ASP A 14 11.62 -17.52 2.06
CA ASP A 14 12.18 -18.88 2.05
C ASP A 14 11.17 -19.89 2.57
N CYS A 15 10.43 -19.54 3.61
CA CYS A 15 9.36 -20.38 4.15
C CYS A 15 8.27 -20.67 3.10
N ILE A 16 7.87 -19.66 2.33
CA ILE A 16 6.84 -19.79 1.29
C ILE A 16 7.37 -20.61 0.10
N ILE A 17 8.59 -20.32 -0.37
CA ILE A 17 9.16 -20.93 -1.58
C ILE A 17 9.62 -22.36 -1.32
N TYR A 18 10.36 -22.56 -0.26
CA TYR A 18 11.02 -23.84 0.02
C TYR A 18 10.29 -24.68 1.07
N LYS A 19 9.22 -24.16 1.69
CA LYS A 19 8.47 -24.81 2.81
C LYS A 19 9.38 -25.23 3.96
N LYS A 20 10.45 -24.46 4.18
CA LYS A 20 11.44 -24.68 5.23
C LYS A 20 11.75 -23.37 5.92
N SER A 21 11.85 -23.43 7.24
CA SER A 21 12.32 -22.32 8.07
C SER A 21 12.83 -22.91 9.39
N SER A 22 13.82 -22.28 10.01
CA SER A 22 14.30 -22.62 11.35
C SER A 22 13.36 -22.14 12.45
N TYR A 23 12.47 -21.22 12.13
CA TYR A 23 11.43 -20.66 13.04
C TYR A 23 10.16 -20.36 12.25
N THR A 24 9.06 -20.02 12.95
CA THR A 24 7.80 -19.58 12.30
C THR A 24 7.84 -18.09 12.03
N PRO A 25 7.95 -17.63 10.76
CA PRO A 25 7.92 -16.21 10.43
C PRO A 25 6.58 -15.58 10.79
N ILE A 26 6.63 -14.36 11.31
CA ILE A 26 5.43 -13.61 11.75
C ILE A 26 5.37 -12.27 11.04
N TRP A 27 4.20 -11.95 10.51
CA TRP A 27 3.88 -10.64 9.99
C TRP A 27 2.42 -10.28 10.27
N PHE A 28 2.09 -8.98 10.23
CA PHE A 28 0.72 -8.50 10.42
C PHE A 28 0.25 -7.76 9.18
N MET A 29 -1.01 -7.99 8.78
CA MET A 29 -1.60 -7.30 7.63
C MET A 29 -1.69 -5.79 7.87
N ARG A 30 -2.01 -5.35 9.10
CA ARG A 30 -2.05 -3.93 9.48
C ARG A 30 -0.82 -3.58 10.30
N GLN A 31 0.12 -2.88 9.68
CA GLN A 31 1.40 -2.52 10.30
C GLN A 31 1.49 -1.03 10.59
N ALA A 32 1.59 -0.17 9.57
CA ALA A 32 1.62 1.27 9.78
C ALA A 32 0.22 1.81 10.10
N GLY A 33 0.12 2.76 11.02
CA GLY A 33 -1.17 3.35 11.35
C GLY A 33 -1.16 4.27 12.56
N ARG A 34 -2.34 4.78 12.91
CA ARG A 34 -2.53 5.81 13.95
C ARG A 34 -2.16 5.36 15.36
N TYR A 35 -1.96 4.08 15.62
CA TYR A 35 -1.48 3.58 16.90
C TYR A 35 0.00 3.97 17.13
N LEU A 36 0.77 4.20 16.05
CA LEU A 36 2.16 4.65 16.12
C LEU A 36 2.22 6.17 16.33
N PRO A 37 2.89 6.66 17.39
CA PRO A 37 3.07 8.10 17.62
C PRO A 37 3.79 8.78 16.44
N GLU A 38 4.85 8.17 15.90
CA GLU A 38 5.60 8.68 14.76
C GLU A 38 4.76 8.79 13.49
N PHE A 39 3.82 7.86 13.26
CA PHE A 39 2.85 7.99 12.17
C PHE A 39 1.91 9.19 12.39
N ARG A 40 1.42 9.38 13.62
CA ARG A 40 0.55 10.52 13.94
C ARG A 40 1.25 11.85 13.71
N GLU A 41 2.54 11.95 14.05
CA GLU A 41 3.32 13.17 13.82
C GLU A 41 3.48 13.47 12.32
N ILE A 42 3.82 12.48 11.52
CA ILE A 42 3.86 12.63 10.06
C ILE A 42 2.50 13.08 9.52
N ARG A 43 1.41 12.47 9.98
CA ARG A 43 0.05 12.81 9.52
C ARG A 43 -0.38 14.23 9.92
N LYS A 44 0.08 14.73 11.05
CA LYS A 44 -0.18 16.10 11.50
C LYS A 44 0.47 17.13 10.57
N GLN A 45 1.70 16.85 10.14
CA GLN A 45 2.45 17.71 9.22
C GLN A 45 2.02 17.54 7.76
N ASN A 46 1.42 16.40 7.41
CA ASN A 46 0.98 16.05 6.05
C ASN A 46 -0.53 15.66 6.06
N PRO A 47 -1.43 16.64 6.14
CA PRO A 47 -2.87 16.38 6.25
C PRO A 47 -3.50 15.80 4.96
N ASP A 48 -2.92 16.07 3.80
CA ASP A 48 -3.37 15.53 2.51
C ASP A 48 -2.87 14.09 2.35
N PHE A 49 -3.80 13.14 2.48
CA PHE A 49 -3.47 11.72 2.47
C PHE A 49 -3.01 11.22 1.09
N ILE A 50 -3.56 11.78 0.01
CA ILE A 50 -3.14 11.44 -1.35
C ILE A 50 -1.69 11.88 -1.58
N LYS A 51 -1.37 13.13 -1.22
CA LYS A 51 0.01 13.63 -1.32
C LYS A 51 0.97 12.83 -0.45
N LEU A 52 0.52 12.36 0.71
CA LEU A 52 1.31 11.48 1.57
C LEU A 52 1.65 10.16 0.86
N CYS A 53 0.65 9.50 0.25
CA CYS A 53 0.85 8.27 -0.51
C CYS A 53 1.71 8.47 -1.77
N LEU A 54 1.72 9.67 -2.34
CA LEU A 54 2.53 10.03 -3.49
C LEU A 54 3.93 10.56 -3.13
N ASN A 55 4.31 10.55 -1.86
CA ASN A 55 5.64 10.98 -1.43
C ASN A 55 6.54 9.76 -1.15
N PRO A 56 7.52 9.44 -2.02
CA PRO A 56 8.37 8.26 -1.86
C PRO A 56 9.16 8.21 -0.56
N ASN A 57 9.55 9.38 -0.01
CA ASN A 57 10.30 9.45 1.24
C ASN A 57 9.40 9.12 2.43
N LEU A 58 8.20 9.70 2.49
CA LEU A 58 7.24 9.46 3.56
C LEU A 58 6.69 8.02 3.49
N VAL A 59 6.42 7.50 2.29
CA VAL A 59 6.04 6.09 2.09
C VAL A 59 7.10 5.17 2.65
N ASN A 60 8.38 5.43 2.34
CA ASN A 60 9.49 4.64 2.88
C ASN A 60 9.57 4.73 4.41
N GLU A 61 9.53 5.92 4.97
CA GLU A 61 9.61 6.13 6.41
C GLU A 61 8.47 5.42 7.14
N ILE A 62 7.23 5.63 6.70
CA ILE A 62 6.04 5.04 7.33
C ILE A 62 6.06 3.52 7.22
N THR A 63 6.44 2.96 6.07
CA THR A 63 6.52 1.51 5.89
C THR A 63 7.51 0.87 6.85
N LEU A 64 8.62 1.55 7.17
CA LEU A 64 9.66 1.04 8.05
C LEU A 64 9.37 1.24 9.55
N GLN A 65 8.44 2.11 9.94
CA GLN A 65 8.12 2.38 11.34
C GLN A 65 7.77 1.12 12.14
N PRO A 66 6.86 0.24 11.69
CA PRO A 66 6.54 -0.99 12.42
C PRO A 66 7.73 -1.90 12.62
N LEU A 67 8.62 -2.01 11.62
CA LEU A 67 9.80 -2.88 11.69
C LEU A 67 10.87 -2.38 12.66
N LYS A 68 10.86 -1.08 12.95
CA LYS A 68 11.74 -0.49 13.98
C LYS A 68 11.25 -0.79 15.39
N ARG A 69 9.95 -1.03 15.57
CA ARG A 69 9.33 -1.27 16.88
C ARG A 69 9.13 -2.75 17.19
N PHE A 70 8.89 -3.55 16.18
CA PHE A 70 8.50 -4.94 16.32
C PHE A 70 9.41 -5.84 15.50
N ASP A 71 9.76 -6.97 16.06
CA ASP A 71 10.51 -8.00 15.34
C ASP A 71 9.53 -8.82 14.49
N ILE A 72 9.17 -8.26 13.34
CA ILE A 72 8.30 -8.89 12.34
C ILE A 72 9.09 -9.18 11.06
N ASP A 73 8.71 -10.23 10.36
CA ASP A 73 9.51 -10.84 9.29
C ASP A 73 9.18 -10.29 7.89
N ALA A 74 8.20 -9.42 7.77
CA ALA A 74 7.86 -8.79 6.49
C ALA A 74 7.26 -7.40 6.70
N ALA A 75 7.51 -6.49 5.76
CA ALA A 75 6.85 -5.20 5.66
C ALA A 75 5.68 -5.26 4.68
N ILE A 76 4.62 -4.49 4.95
CA ILE A 76 3.61 -4.15 3.96
C ILE A 76 3.83 -2.70 3.52
N ILE A 77 3.86 -2.47 2.21
CA ILE A 77 3.99 -1.13 1.66
C ILE A 77 2.88 -0.22 2.18
N PHE A 78 3.24 0.98 2.65
CA PHE A 78 2.26 2.00 2.98
C PHE A 78 1.71 2.61 1.69
N SER A 79 0.42 2.44 1.46
CA SER A 79 -0.33 2.99 0.34
C SER A 79 -1.83 2.94 0.63
N ASP A 80 -2.68 3.19 -0.37
CA ASP A 80 -4.12 3.02 -0.30
C ASP A 80 -4.66 2.36 -1.57
N ILE A 81 -5.71 1.55 -1.45
CA ILE A 81 -6.35 0.87 -2.60
C ILE A 81 -6.94 1.89 -3.60
N LEU A 82 -7.31 3.08 -3.15
CA LEU A 82 -7.90 4.13 -3.98
C LEU A 82 -6.87 4.87 -4.85
N MET A 83 -5.60 4.48 -4.78
CA MET A 83 -4.60 4.95 -5.74
C MET A 83 -4.91 4.47 -7.17
N ILE A 84 -5.63 3.37 -7.34
CA ILE A 84 -6.09 2.92 -8.67
C ILE A 84 -7.17 3.86 -9.24
N PRO A 85 -8.30 4.15 -8.57
CA PRO A 85 -9.23 5.18 -9.03
C PRO A 85 -8.58 6.54 -9.28
N PHE A 86 -7.66 6.96 -8.41
CA PHE A 86 -6.88 8.18 -8.61
C PHE A 86 -6.05 8.13 -9.90
N GLY A 87 -5.34 7.05 -10.15
CA GLY A 87 -4.58 6.82 -11.38
C GLY A 87 -5.46 6.86 -12.62
N LEU A 88 -6.65 6.29 -12.55
CA LEU A 88 -7.68 6.31 -13.61
C LEU A 88 -8.32 7.71 -13.81
N GLY A 89 -7.96 8.70 -12.98
CA GLY A 89 -8.37 10.09 -13.13
C GLY A 89 -9.65 10.44 -12.39
N GLN A 90 -10.20 9.56 -11.58
CA GLN A 90 -11.28 9.91 -10.65
C GLN A 90 -10.71 10.76 -9.51
N LYS A 91 -11.43 11.81 -9.12
CA LYS A 91 -11.06 12.61 -7.96
C LYS A 91 -11.16 11.76 -6.69
N VAL A 92 -10.12 11.77 -5.85
CA VAL A 92 -10.09 11.06 -4.57
C VAL A 92 -9.60 12.02 -3.49
N GLU A 93 -10.38 12.16 -2.42
CA GLU A 93 -10.06 12.98 -1.26
C GLU A 93 -10.32 12.18 0.02
N PHE A 94 -9.60 12.51 1.10
CA PHE A 94 -9.85 11.94 2.41
C PHE A 94 -10.24 13.05 3.39
N LYS A 95 -11.45 12.95 3.94
CA LYS A 95 -11.93 13.91 4.95
C LYS A 95 -11.91 13.29 6.35
N LYS A 96 -11.41 14.08 7.32
CA LYS A 96 -11.35 13.66 8.71
C LYS A 96 -12.75 13.33 9.23
N GLY A 97 -12.92 12.17 9.84
CA GLY A 97 -14.19 11.69 10.40
C GLY A 97 -15.19 11.11 9.39
N ILE A 98 -14.96 11.32 8.08
CA ILE A 98 -15.84 10.80 7.02
C ILE A 98 -15.17 9.64 6.28
N GLY A 99 -13.88 9.75 6.02
CA GLY A 99 -13.12 8.80 5.19
C GLY A 99 -12.96 9.26 3.75
N PRO A 100 -12.83 8.32 2.80
CA PRO A 100 -12.64 8.65 1.39
C PRO A 100 -13.90 9.22 0.76
N ILE A 101 -13.71 10.24 -0.08
CA ILE A 101 -14.72 10.84 -0.95
C ILE A 101 -14.17 10.82 -2.37
N LEU A 102 -14.96 10.25 -3.29
CA LEU A 102 -14.60 10.19 -4.70
C LEU A 102 -15.53 11.11 -5.50
N GLY A 103 -14.98 11.69 -6.57
CA GLY A 103 -15.76 12.47 -7.53
C GLY A 103 -16.61 11.57 -8.44
N ASP A 104 -17.26 12.19 -9.42
CA ASP A 104 -18.03 11.47 -10.42
C ASP A 104 -17.13 10.54 -11.24
N ILE A 105 -17.68 9.36 -11.56
CA ILE A 105 -17.04 8.43 -12.47
C ILE A 105 -17.28 8.90 -13.91
N ASN A 106 -16.21 8.93 -14.69
CA ASN A 106 -16.28 9.18 -16.12
C ASN A 106 -15.80 7.92 -16.85
N LEU A 107 -16.75 7.11 -17.30
CA LEU A 107 -16.46 5.83 -17.94
C LEU A 107 -15.66 6.00 -19.23
N ASP A 108 -16.00 6.98 -20.06
CA ASP A 108 -15.29 7.23 -21.34
C ASP A 108 -13.82 7.57 -21.08
N LYS A 109 -13.55 8.37 -20.04
CA LYS A 109 -12.19 8.71 -19.66
C LYS A 109 -11.42 7.51 -19.11
N ILE A 110 -12.09 6.64 -18.35
CA ILE A 110 -11.47 5.45 -17.74
C ILE A 110 -11.16 4.40 -18.81
N THR A 111 -12.11 4.16 -19.74
CA THR A 111 -11.94 3.14 -20.79
C THR A 111 -10.94 3.56 -21.86
N ASN A 112 -10.73 4.86 -22.06
CA ASN A 112 -9.81 5.41 -23.05
C ASN A 112 -8.54 6.01 -22.43
N ILE A 113 -8.23 5.71 -21.16
CA ILE A 113 -7.02 6.21 -20.53
C ILE A 113 -5.77 5.63 -21.21
N ASP A 114 -4.81 6.49 -21.54
CA ASP A 114 -3.51 6.03 -21.99
C ASP A 114 -2.80 5.31 -20.82
N PRO A 115 -2.37 4.05 -21.00
CA PRO A 115 -1.58 3.35 -19.99
C PRO A 115 -0.34 4.11 -19.50
N ILE A 116 0.26 4.92 -20.38
CA ILE A 116 1.41 5.75 -20.04
C ILE A 116 1.00 6.83 -19.03
N ASP A 117 -0.11 7.51 -19.27
CA ASP A 117 -0.63 8.55 -18.36
C ASP A 117 -1.00 7.98 -17.00
N PHE A 118 -1.62 6.78 -16.98
CA PHE A 118 -1.90 6.07 -15.74
C PHE A 118 -0.62 5.77 -14.95
N VAL A 119 0.40 5.22 -15.61
CA VAL A 119 1.69 4.90 -14.98
C VAL A 119 2.39 6.16 -14.49
N GLN A 120 2.38 7.24 -15.26
CA GLN A 120 3.00 8.51 -14.88
C GLN A 120 2.38 9.12 -13.61
N LYS A 121 1.06 9.06 -13.48
CA LYS A 121 0.38 9.51 -12.24
C LYS A 121 0.79 8.72 -11.01
N LEU A 122 1.04 7.43 -11.17
CA LEU A 122 1.42 6.51 -10.08
C LEU A 122 2.93 6.36 -9.91
N LEU A 123 3.74 7.02 -10.74
CA LEU A 123 5.21 6.94 -10.70
C LEU A 123 5.80 7.20 -9.30
N PRO A 124 5.29 8.15 -8.49
CA PRO A 124 5.78 8.33 -7.13
C PRO A 124 5.59 7.09 -6.23
N ILE A 125 4.51 6.32 -6.43
CA ILE A 125 4.27 5.06 -5.69
C ILE A 125 5.34 4.04 -6.05
N TYR A 126 5.63 3.84 -7.34
CA TYR A 126 6.69 2.93 -7.79
C TYR A 126 8.07 3.33 -7.26
N LYS A 127 8.36 4.64 -7.22
CA LYS A 127 9.59 5.17 -6.60
C LYS A 127 9.62 4.87 -5.09
N GLY A 128 8.49 5.00 -4.40
CA GLY A 128 8.34 4.63 -2.99
C GLY A 128 8.63 3.16 -2.75
N ILE A 129 8.02 2.26 -3.53
CA ILE A 129 8.24 0.82 -3.46
C ILE A 129 9.73 0.48 -3.66
N LYS A 130 10.36 1.05 -4.69
CA LYS A 130 11.80 0.85 -4.95
C LYS A 130 12.65 1.28 -3.75
N LYS A 131 12.35 2.44 -3.17
CA LYS A 131 13.07 2.98 -2.02
C LYS A 131 12.92 2.10 -0.78
N VAL A 132 11.70 1.67 -0.47
CA VAL A 132 11.42 0.74 0.63
C VAL A 132 12.19 -0.56 0.43
N LYS A 133 12.11 -1.16 -0.77
CA LYS A 133 12.79 -2.41 -1.09
C LYS A 133 14.31 -2.33 -0.86
N THR A 134 14.92 -1.21 -1.24
CA THR A 134 16.35 -0.96 -0.99
C THR A 134 16.66 -0.90 0.51
N ASN A 135 15.79 -0.31 1.32
CA ASN A 135 16.02 -0.10 2.75
C ASN A 135 15.62 -1.29 3.62
N LEU A 136 14.80 -2.19 3.13
CA LEU A 136 14.39 -3.41 3.84
C LEU A 136 15.51 -4.44 3.94
N LYS A 137 16.52 -4.33 3.09
CA LYS A 137 17.63 -5.30 3.00
C LYS A 137 17.12 -6.72 2.72
N GLU A 138 17.01 -7.54 3.77
CA GLU A 138 16.68 -8.98 3.67
C GLU A 138 15.21 -9.29 3.91
N LYS A 139 14.48 -8.44 4.64
CA LYS A 139 13.05 -8.67 4.91
C LYS A 139 12.23 -8.47 3.63
N PRO A 140 11.27 -9.35 3.32
CA PRO A 140 10.42 -9.20 2.14
C PRO A 140 9.45 -8.02 2.28
N LEU A 141 9.13 -7.43 1.13
CA LEU A 141 8.10 -6.41 0.99
C LEU A 141 6.84 -7.01 0.38
N ILE A 142 5.74 -6.89 1.09
CA ILE A 142 4.42 -7.31 0.64
C ILE A 142 3.73 -6.11 0.01
N GLY A 143 3.29 -6.25 -1.24
CA GLY A 143 2.40 -5.33 -1.91
C GLY A 143 0.94 -5.72 -1.67
N PHE A 144 0.02 -4.78 -1.94
CA PHE A 144 -1.41 -5.05 -1.93
C PHE A 144 -2.12 -4.24 -3.00
N VAL A 145 -3.30 -4.68 -3.36
CA VAL A 145 -4.19 -4.01 -4.32
C VAL A 145 -5.63 -4.27 -3.92
N GLY A 146 -6.52 -3.31 -4.19
CA GLY A 146 -7.95 -3.52 -4.02
C GLY A 146 -8.49 -4.50 -5.08
N ALA A 147 -9.35 -5.44 -4.66
CA ALA A 147 -10.06 -6.29 -5.60
C ALA A 147 -10.91 -5.43 -6.55
N PRO A 148 -11.04 -5.79 -7.85
CA PRO A 148 -11.77 -4.99 -8.82
C PRO A 148 -13.20 -4.65 -8.39
N TRP A 149 -13.92 -5.61 -7.82
CA TRP A 149 -15.28 -5.38 -7.29
C TRP A 149 -15.29 -4.35 -6.15
N THR A 150 -14.36 -4.47 -5.20
CA THR A 150 -14.25 -3.51 -4.09
C THR A 150 -13.97 -2.10 -4.61
N LEU A 151 -13.04 -1.95 -5.57
CA LEU A 151 -12.73 -0.65 -6.15
C LEU A 151 -13.93 -0.07 -6.90
N LEU A 152 -14.64 -0.88 -7.68
CA LEU A 152 -15.84 -0.46 -8.40
C LEU A 152 -16.92 0.07 -7.44
N LEU A 153 -17.15 -0.63 -6.32
CA LEU A 153 -18.08 -0.18 -5.27
C LEU A 153 -17.69 1.19 -4.71
N TYR A 154 -16.41 1.41 -4.39
CA TYR A 154 -15.94 2.73 -3.94
C TYR A 154 -16.16 3.81 -5.00
N MET A 155 -15.87 3.49 -6.26
CA MET A 155 -15.97 4.43 -7.38
C MET A 155 -17.42 4.84 -7.63
N LEU A 156 -18.36 3.89 -7.66
CA LEU A 156 -19.79 4.12 -7.90
C LEU A 156 -20.46 4.83 -6.71
N ASN A 157 -20.18 4.39 -5.49
CA ASN A 157 -20.73 5.01 -4.27
C ASN A 157 -20.05 6.35 -3.90
N LYS A 158 -19.04 6.78 -4.65
CA LYS A 158 -18.24 7.98 -4.38
C LYS A 158 -17.68 8.03 -2.94
N GLY A 159 -17.43 6.87 -2.36
CA GLY A 159 -16.92 6.71 -1.02
C GLY A 159 -17.02 5.30 -0.49
N SER A 160 -16.85 5.13 0.83
CA SER A 160 -16.97 3.82 1.47
C SER A 160 -18.38 3.27 1.23
N PRO A 161 -18.52 2.05 0.69
CA PRO A 161 -19.81 1.41 0.52
C PRO A 161 -20.42 1.20 1.92
N LYS A 162 -21.48 1.93 2.23
CA LYS A 162 -22.37 1.63 3.34
C LYS A 162 -23.28 0.50 2.87
N ASN A 163 -23.93 -0.22 3.78
CA ASN A 163 -24.73 -1.42 3.52
C ASN A 163 -25.87 -1.28 2.49
N ASN A 164 -25.93 -0.24 1.70
CA ASN A 164 -26.89 0.01 0.65
C ASN A 164 -26.23 -0.27 -0.72
N PHE A 165 -26.37 -1.50 -1.18
CA PHE A 165 -25.98 -1.94 -2.53
C PHE A 165 -27.10 -1.71 -3.57
N ASN A 166 -27.88 -0.64 -3.42
CA ASN A 166 -28.88 -0.25 -4.41
C ASN A 166 -28.14 0.47 -5.55
N PHE A 167 -27.97 -0.24 -6.65
CA PHE A 167 -27.48 0.25 -7.92
C PHE A 167 -28.64 0.43 -8.88
#